data_54dbf447653ca5cbc5a429a6b975290c
#
_entry.id   54dbf447653ca5cbc5a429a6b975290c
#
_cell.length_a   1.000
_cell.length_b   1.000
_cell.length_c   1.000
_cell.angle_alpha   90.00
_cell.angle_beta   90.00
_cell.angle_gamma   90.00
#
_symmetry.space_group_name_H-M   'P 1'
#
loop_
_entity.id
_entity.type
_entity.pdbx_description
1 polymer ?
#
loop_
_entity_poly.entity_id
_entity_poly.type
_entity_poly.pdbx_seq_one_letter_code
_entity_poly.pdbx_strand_id
1 'polypeptide(L)'
;MKYPALLFLLPILFSSCFKKEIKQEKTTENPFYDKAFAYRETKKPDSAFLYFNKAKDFFIQQNDSLGAGKCLVNMAIISADRGDYFGGQELSLNAIAYFNEKDQKQHVYIQSNYNNLGITSDNLKEYKQAITFYEKSKKYTVGNLGLLVVQNNIANAYKRLKNYPKALAIYKDILAKNISQTEYARTLTNLVYTEWLQNEQFNAAPPLLKALKIRELENDLKGLNYSYFALADYYTKKKPDSALYFAERMYQTAKEINNPGDQLQTLQKLIKLSGPANSKRYFDRYQNLEDSLQTIRNAAKNQFALIRYESEKTKADNLKLQKENTEKKYEVATREFLLLAGFITFLSAAIIGAFWYRKRKENMKAEAQKAITESRLKTSKKVHDVVANGLYRVMTEIENELNLNKELLLDKIENLYEKSRDISYEKPVSPDKPFNEIISALLSSFATENTKILIAGNDAELWLKVNEQSRYELEHIIQELMVNMQKHSKASNVALRFENINEQINIYYTDNGLGMPEDALLGNGLRNTGNRIEQIKGAITFDTKVQKGLKIQISFPVS
;
A
#
# COMPACT_ATOMS: atom_id res chain seq x y z
N MET A 1 70.52 37.49 8.62
CA MET A 1 71.28 36.23 8.58
C MET A 1 70.23 35.10 8.78
N LYS A 2 69.78 34.48 7.70
CA LYS A 2 70.16 33.20 7.10
C LYS A 2 70.22 32.11 8.18
N TYR A 3 69.19 31.17 8.22
CA TYR A 3 69.23 29.88 7.59
C TYR A 3 67.86 29.22 7.64
N PRO A 4 67.54 28.27 6.73
CA PRO A 4 66.19 27.87 6.32
C PRO A 4 65.72 26.61 7.04
N ALA A 5 64.40 26.56 7.22
CA ALA A 5 63.70 25.38 7.69
C ALA A 5 63.59 24.37 6.54
N LEU A 6 64.10 23.18 6.75
CA LEU A 6 63.93 22.03 5.86
C LEU A 6 62.51 21.47 6.06
N LEU A 7 61.67 21.69 5.05
CA LEU A 7 60.37 21.06 4.92
C LEU A 7 60.57 19.69 4.26
N PHE A 8 60.39 18.62 4.99
CA PHE A 8 60.20 17.29 4.40
C PHE A 8 58.74 17.14 3.99
N LEU A 9 58.48 17.35 2.72
CA LEU A 9 57.25 16.95 2.03
C LEU A 9 57.39 15.50 1.63
N LEU A 10 56.67 14.61 2.32
CA LEU A 10 56.41 13.26 1.83
C LEU A 10 55.13 13.31 0.98
N PRO A 11 55.19 13.04 -0.31
CA PRO A 11 53.97 12.83 -1.10
C PRO A 11 53.47 11.40 -0.87
N ILE A 12 52.41 11.26 -0.06
CA ILE A 12 51.63 10.03 -0.07
C ILE A 12 50.82 9.99 -1.34
N LEU A 13 51.37 9.30 -2.34
CA LEU A 13 50.68 8.90 -3.53
C LEU A 13 49.57 7.89 -3.16
N PHE A 14 48.36 8.37 -2.87
CA PHE A 14 47.16 7.55 -2.97
C PHE A 14 46.83 7.34 -4.44
N SER A 15 47.48 6.35 -5.05
CA SER A 15 46.97 5.74 -6.27
C SER A 15 45.74 4.90 -5.91
N SER A 16 44.58 5.55 -5.89
CA SER A 16 43.31 4.80 -5.94
C SER A 16 43.19 4.19 -7.34
N CYS A 17 43.62 2.95 -7.48
CA CYS A 17 43.19 2.11 -8.57
C CYS A 17 41.66 1.98 -8.48
N PHE A 18 40.94 2.82 -9.20
CA PHE A 18 39.57 2.52 -9.61
C PHE A 18 39.61 1.30 -10.53
N LYS A 19 39.67 0.11 -9.97
CA LYS A 19 39.21 -1.08 -10.67
C LYS A 19 37.73 -0.86 -10.95
N LYS A 20 37.43 -0.60 -12.21
CA LYS A 20 36.08 -0.69 -12.75
C LYS A 20 35.69 -2.17 -12.61
N GLU A 21 35.11 -2.52 -11.47
CA GLU A 21 34.46 -3.81 -11.33
C GLU A 21 33.37 -3.87 -12.38
N ILE A 22 33.59 -4.66 -13.41
CA ILE A 22 32.53 -5.18 -14.25
C ILE A 22 31.65 -5.97 -13.28
N LYS A 23 30.54 -5.38 -12.85
CA LYS A 23 29.50 -6.09 -12.11
C LYS A 23 29.00 -7.21 -13.02
N GLN A 24 29.62 -8.39 -12.90
CA GLN A 24 28.92 -9.61 -13.24
C GLN A 24 27.64 -9.59 -12.44
N GLU A 25 26.49 -9.70 -13.12
CA GLU A 25 25.21 -10.00 -12.47
C GLU A 25 25.41 -11.31 -11.69
N LYS A 26 25.82 -11.21 -10.44
CA LYS A 26 25.73 -12.31 -9.50
C LYS A 26 24.24 -12.57 -9.34
N THR A 27 23.74 -13.63 -9.96
CA THR A 27 22.47 -14.21 -9.55
C THR A 27 22.64 -14.63 -8.10
N THR A 28 22.16 -13.82 -7.21
CA THR A 28 22.27 -14.09 -5.77
C THR A 28 21.33 -15.26 -5.48
N GLU A 29 21.89 -16.45 -5.26
CA GLU A 29 21.09 -17.60 -4.82
C GLU A 29 20.38 -17.21 -3.53
N ASN A 30 19.08 -17.30 -3.54
CA ASN A 30 18.24 -16.95 -2.39
C ASN A 30 17.38 -18.16 -1.99
N PRO A 31 17.79 -18.90 -0.97
CA PRO A 31 17.10 -20.14 -0.57
C PRO A 31 15.65 -19.89 -0.12
N PHE A 32 15.31 -18.68 0.33
CA PHE A 32 13.94 -18.33 0.67
C PHE A 32 13.07 -18.15 -0.58
N TYR A 33 13.66 -17.66 -1.68
CA TYR A 33 12.95 -17.43 -2.94
C TYR A 33 12.51 -18.75 -3.58
N ASP A 34 13.41 -19.71 -3.68
CA ASP A 34 13.10 -21.03 -4.23
C ASP A 34 12.06 -21.76 -3.36
N LYS A 35 12.21 -21.65 -2.06
CA LYS A 35 11.24 -22.20 -1.10
C LYS A 35 9.87 -21.56 -1.20
N ALA A 36 9.81 -20.26 -1.48
CA ALA A 36 8.55 -19.54 -1.71
C ALA A 36 7.82 -20.08 -2.95
N PHE A 37 8.54 -20.34 -4.04
CA PHE A 37 7.97 -20.96 -5.24
C PHE A 37 7.50 -22.38 -4.99
N ALA A 38 8.27 -23.21 -4.29
CA ALA A 38 7.87 -24.56 -3.92
C ALA A 38 6.55 -24.57 -3.12
N TYR A 39 6.38 -23.63 -2.18
CA TYR A 39 5.12 -23.48 -1.45
C TYR A 39 3.98 -22.99 -2.35
N ARG A 40 4.25 -22.12 -3.31
CA ARG A 40 3.26 -21.64 -4.28
C ARG A 40 2.76 -22.78 -5.16
N GLU A 41 3.65 -23.63 -5.67
CA GLU A 41 3.33 -24.81 -6.49
C GLU A 41 2.52 -25.84 -5.69
N THR A 42 2.85 -26.04 -4.42
CA THR A 42 2.12 -26.95 -3.52
C THR A 42 0.84 -26.33 -2.95
N LYS A 43 0.38 -25.18 -3.48
CA LYS A 43 -0.85 -24.47 -3.07
C LYS A 43 -0.90 -24.11 -1.58
N LYS A 44 0.24 -23.72 -1.01
CA LYS A 44 0.38 -23.22 0.37
C LYS A 44 0.65 -21.71 0.35
N PRO A 45 -0.35 -20.86 0.03
CA PRO A 45 -0.14 -19.44 -0.22
C PRO A 45 0.39 -18.68 0.99
N ASP A 46 -0.01 -19.05 2.20
CA ASP A 46 0.41 -18.36 3.42
C ASP A 46 1.91 -18.58 3.67
N SER A 47 2.39 -19.82 3.48
CA SER A 47 3.82 -20.12 3.54
C SER A 47 4.58 -19.45 2.39
N ALA A 48 4.04 -19.46 1.17
CA ALA A 48 4.66 -18.78 0.03
C ALA A 48 4.82 -17.28 0.30
N PHE A 49 3.79 -16.62 0.82
CA PHE A 49 3.85 -15.21 1.19
C PHE A 49 4.93 -14.92 2.22
N LEU A 50 4.99 -15.71 3.30
CA LEU A 50 6.02 -15.58 4.34
C LEU A 50 7.43 -15.72 3.76
N TYR A 51 7.65 -16.73 2.90
CA TYR A 51 8.96 -16.97 2.33
C TYR A 51 9.34 -15.94 1.26
N PHE A 52 8.40 -15.42 0.47
CA PHE A 52 8.65 -14.27 -0.40
C PHE A 52 9.00 -13.01 0.40
N ASN A 53 8.39 -12.80 1.56
CA ASN A 53 8.76 -11.68 2.43
C ASN A 53 10.18 -11.82 2.97
N LYS A 54 10.58 -13.03 3.43
CA LYS A 54 11.96 -13.32 3.84
C LYS A 54 12.95 -13.14 2.68
N ALA A 55 12.59 -13.62 1.49
CA ALA A 55 13.40 -13.48 0.29
C ALA A 55 13.58 -12.01 -0.10
N LYS A 56 12.52 -11.20 -0.01
CA LYS A 56 12.57 -9.75 -0.23
C LYS A 56 13.59 -9.08 0.70
N ASP A 57 13.52 -9.38 1.99
CA ASP A 57 14.41 -8.78 2.98
C ASP A 57 15.87 -9.19 2.73
N PHE A 58 16.11 -10.44 2.33
CA PHE A 58 17.42 -10.91 1.91
C PHE A 58 17.93 -10.18 0.66
N PHE A 59 17.12 -10.04 -0.40
CA PHE A 59 17.51 -9.31 -1.60
C PHE A 59 17.82 -7.84 -1.33
N ILE A 60 17.05 -7.19 -0.43
CA ILE A 60 17.31 -5.81 -0.01
C ILE A 60 18.69 -5.71 0.67
N GLN A 61 19.03 -6.65 1.57
CA GLN A 61 20.34 -6.67 2.24
C GLN A 61 21.50 -6.86 1.26
N GLN A 62 21.26 -7.57 0.14
CA GLN A 62 22.25 -7.78 -0.93
C GLN A 62 22.23 -6.66 -1.98
N ASN A 63 21.44 -5.59 -1.80
CA ASN A 63 21.21 -4.53 -2.78
C ASN A 63 20.67 -5.04 -4.14
N ASP A 64 19.98 -6.19 -4.15
CA ASP A 64 19.28 -6.71 -5.32
C ASP A 64 17.85 -6.16 -5.39
N SER A 65 17.74 -5.01 -6.04
CA SER A 65 16.46 -4.31 -6.24
C SER A 65 15.48 -5.18 -7.05
N LEU A 66 15.95 -5.83 -8.11
CA LEU A 66 15.10 -6.65 -8.97
C LEU A 66 14.53 -7.85 -8.22
N GLY A 67 15.36 -8.56 -7.44
CA GLY A 67 14.93 -9.67 -6.61
C GLY A 67 13.86 -9.25 -5.59
N ALA A 68 14.07 -8.10 -4.92
CA ALA A 68 13.09 -7.55 -4.00
C ALA A 68 11.76 -7.21 -4.68
N GLY A 69 11.81 -6.56 -5.86
CA GLY A 69 10.64 -6.25 -6.65
C GLY A 69 9.85 -7.49 -7.08
N LYS A 70 10.54 -8.55 -7.54
CA LYS A 70 9.92 -9.85 -7.88
C LYS A 70 9.19 -10.46 -6.69
N CYS A 71 9.77 -10.40 -5.49
CA CYS A 71 9.12 -10.88 -4.28
C CYS A 71 7.83 -10.11 -3.97
N LEU A 72 7.87 -8.78 -4.02
CA LEU A 72 6.70 -7.94 -3.79
C LEU A 72 5.58 -8.22 -4.79
N VAL A 73 5.89 -8.42 -6.07
CA VAL A 73 4.89 -8.78 -7.09
C VAL A 73 4.24 -10.13 -6.76
N ASN A 74 5.03 -11.14 -6.37
CA ASN A 74 4.48 -12.44 -6.00
C ASN A 74 3.60 -12.37 -4.75
N MET A 75 4.02 -11.61 -3.73
CA MET A 75 3.23 -11.35 -2.53
C MET A 75 1.92 -10.63 -2.87
N ALA A 76 1.97 -9.65 -3.77
CA ALA A 76 0.80 -8.91 -4.24
C ALA A 76 -0.20 -9.82 -4.96
N ILE A 77 0.27 -10.73 -5.82
CA ILE A 77 -0.57 -11.70 -6.51
C ILE A 77 -1.22 -12.65 -5.50
N ILE A 78 -0.44 -13.18 -4.54
CA ILE A 78 -0.97 -14.06 -3.49
C ILE A 78 -2.04 -13.35 -2.66
N SER A 79 -1.82 -12.08 -2.28
CA SER A 79 -2.81 -11.28 -1.56
C SER A 79 -4.10 -11.13 -2.37
N ALA A 80 -3.99 -10.79 -3.66
CA ALA A 80 -5.14 -10.65 -4.56
C ALA A 80 -5.91 -11.97 -4.72
N ASP A 81 -5.20 -13.08 -4.91
CA ASP A 81 -5.79 -14.42 -5.04
C ASP A 81 -6.52 -14.86 -3.77
N ARG A 82 -6.09 -14.39 -2.61
CA ARG A 82 -6.72 -14.63 -1.31
C ARG A 82 -7.82 -13.62 -0.96
N GLY A 83 -8.10 -12.65 -1.86
CA GLY A 83 -9.13 -11.63 -1.70
C GLY A 83 -8.72 -10.42 -0.86
N ASP A 84 -7.44 -10.31 -0.48
CA ASP A 84 -6.87 -9.09 0.11
C ASP A 84 -6.44 -8.13 -1.01
N TYR A 85 -7.43 -7.54 -1.68
CA TYR A 85 -7.17 -6.67 -2.83
C TYR A 85 -6.43 -5.39 -2.46
N PHE A 86 -6.71 -4.81 -1.28
CA PHE A 86 -5.99 -3.63 -0.80
C PHE A 86 -4.54 -3.94 -0.46
N GLY A 87 -4.27 -5.03 0.24
CA GLY A 87 -2.90 -5.47 0.50
C GLY A 87 -2.15 -5.81 -0.78
N GLY A 88 -2.81 -6.44 -1.76
CA GLY A 88 -2.24 -6.71 -3.07
C GLY A 88 -1.92 -5.43 -3.85
N GLN A 89 -2.80 -4.43 -3.79
CA GLN A 89 -2.56 -3.12 -4.41
C GLN A 89 -1.39 -2.38 -3.77
N GLU A 90 -1.34 -2.34 -2.44
CA GLU A 90 -0.25 -1.74 -1.68
C GLU A 90 1.10 -2.36 -2.02
N LEU A 91 1.19 -3.70 -2.00
CA LEU A 91 2.41 -4.42 -2.35
C LEU A 91 2.85 -4.18 -3.79
N SER A 92 1.89 -4.14 -4.73
CA SER A 92 2.18 -3.83 -6.13
C SER A 92 2.67 -2.39 -6.33
N LEU A 93 2.11 -1.42 -5.62
CA LEU A 93 2.58 -0.03 -5.65
C LEU A 93 3.99 0.08 -5.09
N ASN A 94 4.27 -0.59 -3.99
CA ASN A 94 5.60 -0.64 -3.40
C ASN A 94 6.61 -1.31 -4.34
N ALA A 95 6.20 -2.32 -5.11
CA ALA A 95 7.08 -3.01 -6.07
C ALA A 95 7.61 -2.09 -7.18
N ILE A 96 6.84 -1.04 -7.57
CA ILE A 96 7.23 -0.12 -8.66
C ILE A 96 8.59 0.51 -8.40
N ALA A 97 8.89 0.89 -7.15
CA ALA A 97 10.13 1.54 -6.78
C ALA A 97 11.39 0.66 -6.98
N TYR A 98 11.19 -0.65 -7.13
CA TYR A 98 12.27 -1.61 -7.28
C TYR A 98 12.61 -1.96 -8.73
N PHE A 99 11.84 -1.46 -9.71
CA PHE A 99 12.02 -1.77 -11.11
C PHE A 99 12.63 -0.60 -11.89
N ASN A 100 13.45 -0.95 -12.88
CA ASN A 100 13.96 -0.02 -13.87
C ASN A 100 13.17 -0.16 -15.18
N GLU A 101 12.31 0.82 -15.48
CA GLU A 101 11.47 0.82 -16.69
C GLU A 101 12.28 0.87 -18.00
N LYS A 102 13.55 1.29 -17.95
CA LYS A 102 14.43 1.36 -19.13
C LYS A 102 15.06 -0.01 -19.46
N ASP A 103 15.05 -0.93 -18.52
CA ASP A 103 15.59 -2.28 -18.70
C ASP A 103 14.52 -3.23 -19.25
N GLN A 104 14.63 -3.58 -20.51
CA GLN A 104 13.68 -4.48 -21.18
C GLN A 104 13.57 -5.86 -20.52
N LYS A 105 14.64 -6.35 -19.87
CA LYS A 105 14.61 -7.63 -19.14
C LYS A 105 13.63 -7.60 -17.96
N GLN A 106 13.33 -6.43 -17.43
CA GLN A 106 12.41 -6.24 -16.31
C GLN A 106 10.95 -6.04 -16.75
N HIS A 107 10.70 -5.81 -18.04
CA HIS A 107 9.36 -5.52 -18.55
C HIS A 107 8.34 -6.60 -18.21
N VAL A 108 8.72 -7.87 -18.18
CA VAL A 108 7.82 -8.97 -17.80
C VAL A 108 7.31 -8.83 -16.36
N TYR A 109 8.14 -8.38 -15.43
CA TYR A 109 7.77 -8.17 -14.04
C TYR A 109 6.95 -6.89 -13.86
N ILE A 110 7.33 -5.82 -14.55
CA ILE A 110 6.59 -4.55 -14.58
C ILE A 110 5.19 -4.77 -15.16
N GLN A 111 5.11 -5.50 -16.27
CA GLN A 111 3.84 -5.90 -16.90
C GLN A 111 2.96 -6.69 -15.93
N SER A 112 3.52 -7.72 -15.28
CA SER A 112 2.80 -8.54 -14.31
C SER A 112 2.31 -7.70 -13.12
N ASN A 113 3.13 -6.79 -12.63
CA ASN A 113 2.79 -5.91 -11.53
C ASN A 113 1.63 -4.96 -11.88
N TYR A 114 1.70 -4.26 -13.01
CA TYR A 114 0.61 -3.40 -13.46
C TYR A 114 -0.66 -4.18 -13.80
N ASN A 115 -0.53 -5.41 -14.32
CA ASN A 115 -1.69 -6.28 -14.52
C ASN A 115 -2.35 -6.65 -13.17
N ASN A 116 -1.56 -6.96 -12.14
CA ASN A 116 -2.09 -7.22 -10.80
C ASN A 116 -2.77 -5.98 -10.19
N LEU A 117 -2.20 -4.78 -10.37
CA LEU A 117 -2.84 -3.51 -10.00
C LEU A 117 -4.19 -3.33 -10.72
N GLY A 118 -4.24 -3.68 -11.99
CA GLY A 118 -5.49 -3.68 -12.75
C GLY A 118 -6.52 -4.67 -12.18
N ILE A 119 -6.10 -5.90 -11.88
CA ILE A 119 -6.97 -6.95 -11.31
C ILE A 119 -7.50 -6.53 -9.92
N THR A 120 -6.64 -6.00 -9.06
CA THR A 120 -7.04 -5.57 -7.71
C THR A 120 -8.02 -4.40 -7.78
N SER A 121 -7.74 -3.40 -8.61
CA SER A 121 -8.65 -2.27 -8.82
C SER A 121 -10.00 -2.71 -9.42
N ASP A 122 -9.99 -3.67 -10.36
CA ASP A 122 -11.21 -4.22 -10.95
C ASP A 122 -12.07 -4.94 -9.90
N ASN A 123 -11.45 -5.72 -9.01
CA ASN A 123 -12.15 -6.38 -7.90
C ASN A 123 -12.67 -5.40 -6.84
N LEU A 124 -11.97 -4.29 -6.63
CA LEU A 124 -12.43 -3.17 -5.80
C LEU A 124 -13.51 -2.31 -6.49
N LYS A 125 -13.89 -2.67 -7.72
CA LYS A 125 -14.87 -1.95 -8.58
C LYS A 125 -14.39 -0.56 -9.01
N GLU A 126 -13.10 -0.29 -8.93
CA GLU A 126 -12.42 0.92 -9.39
C GLU A 126 -12.05 0.80 -10.87
N TYR A 127 -13.05 0.56 -11.72
CA TYR A 127 -12.85 0.15 -13.11
C TYR A 127 -12.05 1.15 -13.95
N LYS A 128 -12.20 2.45 -13.71
CA LYS A 128 -11.39 3.48 -14.40
C LYS A 128 -9.91 3.35 -14.07
N GLN A 129 -9.60 3.13 -12.81
CA GLN A 129 -8.24 2.92 -12.34
C GLN A 129 -7.68 1.59 -12.86
N ALA A 130 -8.50 0.53 -12.86
CA ALA A 130 -8.14 -0.75 -13.45
C ALA A 130 -7.70 -0.60 -14.92
N ILE A 131 -8.46 0.13 -15.73
CA ILE A 131 -8.11 0.42 -17.14
C ILE A 131 -6.75 1.14 -17.20
N THR A 132 -6.53 2.15 -16.37
CA THR A 132 -5.26 2.89 -16.34
C THR A 132 -4.08 1.95 -16.07
N PHE A 133 -4.22 1.05 -15.11
CA PHE A 133 -3.17 0.08 -14.79
C PHE A 133 -3.00 -0.97 -15.89
N TYR A 134 -4.08 -1.47 -16.48
CA TYR A 134 -3.99 -2.38 -17.62
C TYR A 134 -3.34 -1.73 -18.85
N GLU A 135 -3.59 -0.45 -19.12
CA GLU A 135 -2.90 0.27 -20.21
C GLU A 135 -1.40 0.44 -19.91
N LYS A 136 -1.02 0.68 -18.65
CA LYS A 136 0.38 0.65 -18.24
C LYS A 136 0.97 -0.76 -18.42
N SER A 137 0.26 -1.81 -18.00
CA SER A 137 0.67 -3.19 -18.23
C SER A 137 0.92 -3.48 -19.70
N LYS A 138 -0.02 -3.05 -20.57
CA LYS A 138 0.07 -3.20 -22.03
C LYS A 138 1.35 -2.60 -22.62
N LYS A 139 1.79 -1.44 -22.11
CA LYS A 139 3.03 -0.77 -22.55
C LYS A 139 4.27 -1.65 -22.39
N TYR A 140 4.32 -2.48 -21.34
CA TYR A 140 5.46 -3.35 -21.02
C TYR A 140 5.24 -4.80 -21.46
N THR A 141 4.13 -5.09 -22.11
CA THR A 141 3.81 -6.46 -22.52
C THR A 141 4.71 -6.92 -23.68
N VAL A 142 5.36 -8.04 -23.47
CA VAL A 142 6.18 -8.71 -24.47
C VAL A 142 5.43 -9.96 -24.97
N GLY A 143 5.30 -10.10 -26.28
CA GLY A 143 4.66 -11.26 -26.92
C GLY A 143 3.14 -11.14 -27.05
N ASN A 144 2.61 -11.87 -28.05
CA ASN A 144 1.20 -11.77 -28.44
C ASN A 144 0.23 -12.28 -27.36
N LEU A 145 0.57 -13.37 -26.69
CA LEU A 145 -0.33 -13.97 -25.68
C LEU A 145 -0.58 -13.03 -24.50
N GLY A 146 0.48 -12.42 -23.97
CA GLY A 146 0.35 -11.44 -22.88
C GLY A 146 -0.49 -10.23 -23.31
N LEU A 147 -0.31 -9.77 -24.53
CA LEU A 147 -1.08 -8.66 -25.10
C LEU A 147 -2.57 -8.97 -25.17
N LEU A 148 -2.94 -10.17 -25.63
CA LEU A 148 -4.34 -10.61 -25.69
C LEU A 148 -4.99 -10.65 -24.31
N VAL A 149 -4.27 -11.13 -23.30
CA VAL A 149 -4.77 -11.17 -21.91
C VAL A 149 -5.05 -9.76 -21.39
N VAL A 150 -4.09 -8.84 -21.55
CA VAL A 150 -4.25 -7.46 -21.07
C VAL A 150 -5.36 -6.72 -21.84
N GLN A 151 -5.42 -6.87 -23.17
CA GLN A 151 -6.49 -6.28 -23.97
C GLN A 151 -7.88 -6.80 -23.55
N ASN A 152 -7.99 -8.10 -23.28
CA ASN A 152 -9.26 -8.68 -22.81
C ASN A 152 -9.64 -8.14 -21.41
N ASN A 153 -8.66 -7.91 -20.51
CA ASN A 153 -8.92 -7.31 -19.21
C ASN A 153 -9.39 -5.84 -19.34
N ILE A 154 -8.77 -5.06 -20.24
CA ILE A 154 -9.21 -3.68 -20.55
C ILE A 154 -10.65 -3.68 -21.06
N ALA A 155 -10.97 -4.57 -22.02
CA ALA A 155 -12.31 -4.68 -22.57
C ALA A 155 -13.34 -5.09 -21.50
N ASN A 156 -13.00 -6.03 -20.62
CA ASN A 156 -13.85 -6.42 -19.48
C ASN A 156 -14.09 -5.25 -18.51
N ALA A 157 -13.07 -4.44 -18.22
CA ALA A 157 -13.23 -3.26 -17.38
C ALA A 157 -14.12 -2.19 -18.04
N TYR A 158 -13.99 -1.96 -19.36
CA TYR A 158 -14.94 -1.13 -20.12
C TYR A 158 -16.36 -1.67 -20.08
N LYS A 159 -16.55 -2.99 -20.24
CA LYS A 159 -17.85 -3.65 -20.11
C LYS A 159 -18.48 -3.38 -18.74
N ARG A 160 -17.70 -3.51 -17.66
CA ARG A 160 -18.18 -3.24 -16.30
C ARG A 160 -18.53 -1.76 -16.07
N LEU A 161 -17.81 -0.85 -16.72
CA LEU A 161 -18.16 0.58 -16.80
C LEU A 161 -19.39 0.85 -17.68
N LYS A 162 -19.99 -0.18 -18.29
CA LYS A 162 -21.06 -0.07 -19.28
C LYS A 162 -20.66 0.73 -20.54
N ASN A 163 -19.36 0.91 -20.78
CA ASN A 163 -18.85 1.47 -22.01
C ASN A 163 -18.73 0.37 -23.08
N TYR A 164 -19.87 -0.16 -23.48
CA TYR A 164 -19.97 -1.27 -24.41
C TYR A 164 -19.27 -1.00 -25.75
N PRO A 165 -19.40 0.20 -26.37
CA PRO A 165 -18.73 0.46 -27.64
C PRO A 165 -17.22 0.24 -27.61
N LYS A 166 -16.54 0.74 -26.54
CA LYS A 166 -15.09 0.53 -26.38
C LYS A 166 -14.75 -0.93 -26.12
N ALA A 167 -15.52 -1.61 -25.28
CA ALA A 167 -15.30 -3.03 -25.02
C ALA A 167 -15.41 -3.86 -26.30
N LEU A 168 -16.48 -3.64 -27.07
CA LEU A 168 -16.75 -4.34 -28.35
C LEU A 168 -15.65 -4.10 -29.37
N ALA A 169 -15.16 -2.86 -29.50
CA ALA A 169 -14.08 -2.54 -30.43
C ALA A 169 -12.82 -3.36 -30.12
N ILE A 170 -12.45 -3.48 -28.84
CA ILE A 170 -11.28 -4.24 -28.40
C ILE A 170 -11.47 -5.74 -28.63
N TYR A 171 -12.64 -6.30 -28.30
CA TYR A 171 -12.90 -7.73 -28.57
C TYR A 171 -12.86 -8.05 -30.05
N LYS A 172 -13.39 -7.19 -30.91
CA LYS A 172 -13.32 -7.35 -32.38
C LYS A 172 -11.87 -7.29 -32.87
N ASP A 173 -11.07 -6.38 -32.36
CA ASP A 173 -9.63 -6.33 -32.67
C ASP A 173 -8.89 -7.62 -32.25
N ILE A 174 -9.22 -8.19 -31.11
CA ILE A 174 -8.64 -9.47 -30.65
C ILE A 174 -9.05 -10.60 -31.60
N LEU A 175 -10.33 -10.69 -31.96
CA LEU A 175 -10.85 -11.76 -32.84
C LEU A 175 -10.34 -11.69 -34.30
N ALA A 176 -9.89 -10.52 -34.75
CA ALA A 176 -9.27 -10.34 -36.06
C ALA A 176 -7.84 -10.90 -36.14
N LYS A 177 -7.23 -11.27 -35.01
CA LYS A 177 -5.87 -11.80 -34.92
C LYS A 177 -5.87 -13.33 -35.07
N ASN A 178 -4.71 -13.88 -35.43
CA ASN A 178 -4.51 -15.33 -35.36
C ASN A 178 -4.29 -15.76 -33.91
N ILE A 179 -5.31 -16.36 -33.31
CA ILE A 179 -5.35 -16.74 -31.90
C ILE A 179 -5.74 -18.22 -31.72
N SER A 180 -5.41 -18.81 -30.58
CA SER A 180 -5.83 -20.18 -30.27
C SER A 180 -7.35 -20.33 -30.19
N GLN A 181 -7.86 -21.54 -30.33
CA GLN A 181 -9.29 -21.83 -30.18
C GLN A 181 -9.82 -21.45 -28.82
N THR A 182 -9.04 -21.68 -27.75
CA THR A 182 -9.38 -21.28 -26.37
C THR A 182 -9.53 -19.75 -26.25
N GLU A 183 -8.58 -18.97 -26.79
CA GLU A 183 -8.63 -17.51 -26.79
C GLU A 183 -9.77 -16.98 -27.66
N TYR A 184 -10.02 -17.63 -28.81
CA TYR A 184 -11.16 -17.31 -29.68
C TYR A 184 -12.47 -17.50 -28.93
N ALA A 185 -12.68 -18.65 -28.29
CA ALA A 185 -13.91 -18.94 -27.54
C ALA A 185 -14.08 -17.96 -26.36
N ARG A 186 -13.00 -17.61 -25.66
CA ARG A 186 -13.00 -16.63 -24.58
C ARG A 186 -13.47 -15.26 -25.09
N THR A 187 -12.84 -14.78 -26.13
CA THR A 187 -13.12 -13.45 -26.67
C THR A 187 -14.49 -13.38 -27.33
N LEU A 188 -14.89 -14.43 -28.05
CA LEU A 188 -16.23 -14.54 -28.65
C LEU A 188 -17.33 -14.49 -27.58
N THR A 189 -17.15 -15.22 -26.46
CA THR A 189 -18.13 -15.16 -25.37
C THR A 189 -18.23 -13.75 -24.79
N ASN A 190 -17.08 -13.08 -24.56
CA ASN A 190 -17.06 -11.73 -24.04
C ASN A 190 -17.71 -10.72 -25.00
N LEU A 191 -17.40 -10.81 -26.30
CA LEU A 191 -17.99 -9.97 -27.34
C LEU A 191 -19.51 -10.10 -27.33
N VAL A 192 -19.99 -11.33 -27.52
CA VAL A 192 -21.41 -11.64 -27.69
C VAL A 192 -22.21 -11.30 -26.44
N TYR A 193 -21.67 -11.61 -25.28
CA TYR A 193 -22.30 -11.25 -24.01
C TYR A 193 -22.38 -9.73 -23.82
N THR A 194 -21.37 -8.98 -24.29
CA THR A 194 -21.38 -7.52 -24.26
C THR A 194 -22.36 -6.92 -25.26
N GLU A 195 -22.49 -7.48 -26.47
CA GLU A 195 -23.51 -7.08 -27.47
C GLU A 195 -24.91 -7.29 -26.89
N TRP A 196 -25.15 -8.41 -26.23
CA TRP A 196 -26.42 -8.65 -25.56
C TRP A 196 -26.67 -7.70 -24.38
N LEU A 197 -25.68 -7.38 -23.61
CA LEU A 197 -25.81 -6.38 -22.52
C LEU A 197 -26.12 -4.98 -23.08
N GLN A 198 -25.62 -4.65 -24.25
CA GLN A 198 -25.91 -3.40 -24.95
C GLN A 198 -27.30 -3.38 -25.56
N ASN A 199 -27.73 -4.52 -26.10
CA ASN A 199 -29.02 -4.70 -26.76
C ASN A 199 -29.63 -6.05 -26.38
N GLU A 200 -30.58 -6.08 -25.44
CA GLU A 200 -31.22 -7.32 -24.97
C GLU A 200 -31.97 -8.09 -26.06
N GLN A 201 -32.26 -7.45 -27.20
CA GLN A 201 -32.89 -8.11 -28.37
C GLN A 201 -31.89 -8.90 -29.23
N PHE A 202 -30.60 -8.67 -29.03
CA PHE A 202 -29.56 -9.38 -29.74
C PHE A 202 -29.63 -10.89 -29.48
N ASN A 203 -29.64 -11.70 -30.55
CA ASN A 203 -29.68 -13.15 -30.44
C ASN A 203 -28.28 -13.72 -30.11
N ALA A 204 -27.93 -13.74 -28.85
CA ALA A 204 -26.62 -14.19 -28.40
C ALA A 204 -26.47 -15.73 -28.34
N ALA A 205 -27.56 -16.51 -28.38
CA ALA A 205 -27.49 -17.95 -28.15
C ALA A 205 -26.60 -18.70 -29.17
N PRO A 206 -26.74 -18.54 -30.50
CA PRO A 206 -25.94 -19.32 -31.44
C PRO A 206 -24.43 -19.13 -31.27
N PRO A 207 -23.89 -17.90 -31.21
CA PRO A 207 -22.45 -17.72 -31.01
C PRO A 207 -21.97 -18.09 -29.61
N LEU A 208 -22.78 -17.95 -28.55
CA LEU A 208 -22.43 -18.44 -27.22
C LEU A 208 -22.31 -19.97 -27.18
N LEU A 209 -23.25 -20.68 -27.85
CA LEU A 209 -23.19 -22.14 -27.96
C LEU A 209 -22.00 -22.60 -28.83
N LYS A 210 -21.64 -21.84 -29.87
CA LYS A 210 -20.39 -22.09 -30.61
C LYS A 210 -19.16 -22.00 -29.71
N ALA A 211 -19.07 -20.97 -28.91
CA ALA A 211 -17.95 -20.80 -27.96
C ALA A 211 -17.92 -21.92 -26.91
N LEU A 212 -19.10 -22.33 -26.41
CA LEU A 212 -19.23 -23.47 -25.49
C LEU A 212 -18.68 -24.75 -26.13
N LYS A 213 -19.09 -25.07 -27.36
CA LYS A 213 -18.64 -26.25 -28.06
C LYS A 213 -17.12 -26.32 -28.26
N ILE A 214 -16.49 -25.18 -28.58
CA ILE A 214 -15.04 -25.09 -28.69
C ILE A 214 -14.37 -25.43 -27.35
N ARG A 215 -14.88 -24.89 -26.25
CA ARG A 215 -14.32 -25.17 -24.92
C ARG A 215 -14.50 -26.62 -24.47
N GLU A 216 -15.58 -27.25 -24.85
CA GLU A 216 -15.78 -28.69 -24.64
C GLU A 216 -14.72 -29.51 -25.36
N LEU A 217 -14.45 -29.19 -26.65
CA LEU A 217 -13.41 -29.86 -27.43
C LEU A 217 -12.00 -29.63 -26.90
N GLU A 218 -11.72 -28.43 -26.40
CA GLU A 218 -10.41 -28.05 -25.83
C GLU A 218 -10.26 -28.47 -24.35
N ASN A 219 -11.27 -29.08 -23.72
CA ASN A 219 -11.29 -29.42 -22.29
C ASN A 219 -11.00 -28.20 -21.37
N ASP A 220 -11.41 -27.00 -21.79
CA ASP A 220 -11.21 -25.76 -21.04
C ASP A 220 -12.26 -25.62 -19.93
N LEU A 221 -12.08 -26.34 -18.80
CA LEU A 221 -13.01 -26.32 -17.69
C LEU A 221 -13.30 -24.91 -17.13
N LYS A 222 -12.27 -24.07 -17.04
CA LYS A 222 -12.45 -22.68 -16.56
C LYS A 222 -13.28 -21.86 -17.55
N GLY A 223 -13.01 -22.01 -18.82
CA GLY A 223 -13.79 -21.37 -19.88
C GLY A 223 -15.21 -21.89 -19.96
N LEU A 224 -15.44 -23.19 -19.78
CA LEU A 224 -16.76 -23.80 -19.72
C LEU A 224 -17.64 -23.13 -18.65
N ASN A 225 -17.09 -22.92 -17.47
CA ASN A 225 -17.80 -22.25 -16.39
C ASN A 225 -18.34 -20.87 -16.81
N TYR A 226 -17.50 -20.07 -17.49
CA TYR A 226 -17.92 -18.75 -18.00
C TYR A 226 -18.90 -18.83 -19.18
N SER A 227 -18.81 -19.86 -20.05
CA SER A 227 -19.83 -20.10 -21.10
C SER A 227 -21.19 -20.38 -20.49
N TYR A 228 -21.24 -21.25 -19.48
CA TYR A 228 -22.47 -21.56 -18.77
C TYR A 228 -23.04 -20.33 -18.05
N PHE A 229 -22.19 -19.52 -17.45
CA PHE A 229 -22.60 -18.24 -16.86
C PHE A 229 -23.31 -17.32 -17.87
N ALA A 230 -22.70 -17.11 -19.04
CA ALA A 230 -23.24 -16.24 -20.06
C ALA A 230 -24.55 -16.74 -20.64
N LEU A 231 -24.66 -18.07 -20.86
CA LEU A 231 -25.89 -18.71 -21.34
C LEU A 231 -27.00 -18.67 -20.29
N ALA A 232 -26.68 -18.92 -19.03
CA ALA A 232 -27.65 -18.84 -17.93
C ALA A 232 -28.23 -17.41 -17.84
N ASP A 233 -27.38 -16.37 -17.91
CA ASP A 233 -27.86 -14.99 -17.91
C ASP A 233 -28.74 -14.66 -19.11
N TYR A 234 -28.30 -15.03 -20.29
CA TYR A 234 -29.04 -14.78 -21.51
C TYR A 234 -30.45 -15.41 -21.48
N TYR A 235 -30.54 -16.64 -20.98
CA TYR A 235 -31.83 -17.36 -20.94
C TYR A 235 -32.72 -16.99 -19.75
N THR A 236 -32.20 -16.29 -18.73
CA THR A 236 -32.93 -16.01 -17.48
C THR A 236 -34.35 -15.47 -17.72
N LYS A 237 -34.52 -14.50 -18.62
CA LYS A 237 -35.83 -13.93 -18.94
C LYS A 237 -36.55 -14.66 -20.11
N LYS A 238 -35.80 -15.32 -20.99
CA LYS A 238 -36.30 -15.86 -22.23
C LYS A 238 -36.76 -17.32 -22.13
N LYS A 239 -35.98 -18.15 -21.40
CA LYS A 239 -36.20 -19.59 -21.24
C LYS A 239 -35.67 -20.01 -19.85
N PRO A 240 -36.47 -19.83 -18.77
CA PRO A 240 -35.99 -20.09 -17.38
C PRO A 240 -35.45 -21.51 -17.15
N ASP A 241 -36.05 -22.53 -17.79
CA ASP A 241 -35.56 -23.90 -17.69
C ASP A 241 -34.17 -24.08 -18.31
N SER A 242 -33.91 -23.43 -19.46
CA SER A 242 -32.56 -23.43 -20.03
C SER A 242 -31.59 -22.66 -19.18
N ALA A 243 -32.01 -21.54 -18.58
CA ALA A 243 -31.18 -20.78 -17.63
C ALA A 243 -30.82 -21.63 -16.40
N LEU A 244 -31.78 -22.35 -15.85
CA LEU A 244 -31.57 -23.27 -14.73
C LEU A 244 -30.59 -24.38 -15.11
N TYR A 245 -30.78 -25.01 -16.26
CA TYR A 245 -29.87 -26.05 -16.78
C TYR A 245 -28.42 -25.55 -16.86
N PHE A 246 -28.20 -24.39 -17.48
CA PHE A 246 -26.84 -23.83 -17.58
C PHE A 246 -26.28 -23.39 -16.24
N ALA A 247 -27.10 -22.87 -15.32
CA ALA A 247 -26.68 -22.55 -13.97
C ALA A 247 -26.27 -23.82 -13.19
N GLU A 248 -26.97 -24.94 -13.34
CA GLU A 248 -26.58 -26.21 -12.72
C GLU A 248 -25.26 -26.73 -13.30
N ARG A 249 -25.08 -26.69 -14.63
CA ARG A 249 -23.80 -27.03 -15.28
C ARG A 249 -22.66 -26.15 -14.77
N MET A 250 -22.88 -24.84 -14.65
CA MET A 250 -21.93 -23.89 -14.07
C MET A 250 -21.55 -24.31 -12.64
N TYR A 251 -22.53 -24.69 -11.81
CA TYR A 251 -22.27 -25.10 -10.42
C TYR A 251 -21.41 -26.35 -10.35
N GLN A 252 -21.70 -27.36 -11.17
CA GLN A 252 -20.89 -28.59 -11.20
C GLN A 252 -19.44 -28.29 -11.65
N THR A 253 -19.29 -27.51 -12.71
CA THR A 253 -17.96 -27.10 -13.21
C THR A 253 -17.21 -26.28 -12.16
N ALA A 254 -17.87 -25.33 -11.47
CA ALA A 254 -17.26 -24.54 -10.41
C ALA A 254 -16.78 -25.40 -9.23
N LYS A 255 -17.50 -26.49 -8.92
CA LYS A 255 -17.07 -27.48 -7.93
C LYS A 255 -15.87 -28.29 -8.40
N GLU A 256 -15.88 -28.75 -9.65
CA GLU A 256 -14.81 -29.55 -10.24
C GLU A 256 -13.48 -28.78 -10.27
N ILE A 257 -13.52 -27.50 -10.69
CA ILE A 257 -12.32 -26.63 -10.66
C ILE A 257 -11.99 -26.09 -9.27
N ASN A 258 -12.79 -26.45 -8.25
CA ASN A 258 -12.65 -25.99 -6.87
C ASN A 258 -12.54 -24.45 -6.76
N ASN A 259 -13.46 -23.74 -7.44
CA ASN A 259 -13.55 -22.28 -7.41
C ASN A 259 -14.74 -21.81 -6.55
N PRO A 260 -14.52 -21.45 -5.29
CA PRO A 260 -15.60 -21.04 -4.40
C PRO A 260 -16.29 -19.74 -4.83
N GLY A 261 -15.56 -18.80 -5.47
CA GLY A 261 -16.14 -17.56 -5.96
C GLY A 261 -17.20 -17.82 -7.05
N ASP A 262 -16.87 -18.69 -8.01
CA ASP A 262 -17.80 -19.10 -9.05
C ASP A 262 -18.97 -19.91 -8.48
N GLN A 263 -18.72 -20.73 -7.45
CA GLN A 263 -19.80 -21.44 -6.75
C GLN A 263 -20.79 -20.47 -6.09
N LEU A 264 -20.32 -19.43 -5.41
CA LEU A 264 -21.17 -18.40 -4.81
C LEU A 264 -22.00 -17.68 -5.88
N GLN A 265 -21.34 -17.24 -6.97
CA GLN A 265 -22.01 -16.55 -8.06
C GLN A 265 -23.10 -17.44 -8.68
N THR A 266 -22.82 -18.72 -8.80
CA THR A 266 -23.79 -19.68 -9.36
C THR A 266 -24.94 -19.92 -8.39
N LEU A 267 -24.66 -20.10 -7.10
CA LEU A 267 -25.70 -20.28 -6.09
C LEU A 267 -26.69 -19.11 -6.06
N GLN A 268 -26.19 -17.86 -6.24
CA GLN A 268 -27.08 -16.69 -6.36
C GLN A 268 -28.02 -16.78 -7.57
N LYS A 269 -27.57 -17.37 -8.69
CA LYS A 269 -28.42 -17.60 -9.87
C LYS A 269 -29.43 -18.73 -9.60
N LEU A 270 -28.98 -19.84 -9.05
CA LEU A 270 -29.81 -20.99 -8.73
C LEU A 270 -30.92 -20.65 -7.71
N ILE A 271 -30.62 -19.81 -6.72
CA ILE A 271 -31.63 -19.29 -5.77
C ILE A 271 -32.76 -18.56 -6.51
N LYS A 272 -32.39 -17.75 -7.51
CA LYS A 272 -33.37 -16.96 -8.28
C LYS A 272 -34.16 -17.76 -9.32
N LEU A 273 -33.55 -18.81 -9.86
CA LEU A 273 -34.12 -19.60 -10.97
C LEU A 273 -34.90 -20.81 -10.49
N SER A 274 -34.69 -21.28 -9.26
CA SER A 274 -35.28 -22.50 -8.75
C SER A 274 -36.59 -22.25 -8.02
N GLY A 275 -37.45 -23.27 -7.96
CA GLY A 275 -38.63 -23.26 -7.10
C GLY A 275 -38.28 -23.20 -5.61
N PRO A 276 -39.28 -22.89 -4.74
CA PRO A 276 -39.06 -22.53 -3.34
C PRO A 276 -38.21 -23.53 -2.53
N ALA A 277 -38.47 -24.83 -2.67
CA ALA A 277 -37.74 -25.85 -1.92
C ALA A 277 -36.26 -25.93 -2.29
N ASN A 278 -35.93 -25.89 -3.58
CA ASN A 278 -34.54 -25.89 -4.06
C ASN A 278 -33.86 -24.56 -3.79
N SER A 279 -34.58 -23.44 -3.92
CA SER A 279 -34.07 -22.11 -3.62
C SER A 279 -33.60 -22.02 -2.18
N LYS A 280 -34.38 -22.54 -1.21
CA LYS A 280 -33.96 -22.61 0.20
C LYS A 280 -32.67 -23.42 0.37
N ARG A 281 -32.58 -24.60 -0.23
CA ARG A 281 -31.37 -25.45 -0.17
C ARG A 281 -30.14 -24.78 -0.76
N TYR A 282 -30.29 -24.05 -1.86
CA TYR A 282 -29.18 -23.28 -2.48
C TYR A 282 -28.81 -22.07 -1.63
N PHE A 283 -29.78 -21.45 -0.97
CA PHE A 283 -29.53 -20.34 -0.05
C PHE A 283 -28.71 -20.79 1.18
N ASP A 284 -29.06 -21.89 1.81
CA ASP A 284 -28.31 -22.45 2.93
C ASP A 284 -26.86 -22.78 2.54
N ARG A 285 -26.65 -23.33 1.33
CA ARG A 285 -25.32 -23.60 0.80
C ARG A 285 -24.55 -22.30 0.51
N TYR A 286 -25.24 -21.29 0.01
CA TYR A 286 -24.66 -19.97 -0.26
C TYR A 286 -24.15 -19.35 1.04
N GLN A 287 -24.97 -19.30 2.07
CA GLN A 287 -24.60 -18.74 3.37
C GLN A 287 -23.36 -19.45 3.96
N ASN A 288 -23.41 -20.78 4.04
CA ASN A 288 -22.30 -21.55 4.60
C ASN A 288 -20.98 -21.31 3.83
N LEU A 289 -21.05 -21.22 2.51
CA LEU A 289 -19.88 -20.99 1.69
C LEU A 289 -19.37 -19.54 1.80
N GLU A 290 -20.27 -18.56 1.86
CA GLU A 290 -19.96 -17.13 2.03
C GLU A 290 -19.25 -16.90 3.37
N ASP A 291 -19.82 -17.42 4.47
CA ASP A 291 -19.26 -17.30 5.82
C ASP A 291 -17.87 -17.93 5.91
N SER A 292 -17.73 -19.12 5.31
CA SER A 292 -16.42 -19.80 5.24
C SER A 292 -15.39 -18.98 4.47
N LEU A 293 -15.76 -18.44 3.31
CA LEU A 293 -14.87 -17.62 2.50
C LEU A 293 -14.51 -16.30 3.17
N GLN A 294 -15.47 -15.67 3.80
CA GLN A 294 -15.21 -14.42 4.53
C GLN A 294 -14.24 -14.65 5.69
N THR A 295 -14.41 -15.74 6.41
CA THR A 295 -13.49 -16.14 7.49
C THR A 295 -12.08 -16.39 6.95
N ILE A 296 -11.94 -17.14 5.85
CA ILE A 296 -10.65 -17.42 5.22
C ILE A 296 -9.99 -16.12 4.72
N ARG A 297 -10.74 -15.23 4.07
CA ARG A 297 -10.24 -13.95 3.57
C ARG A 297 -9.76 -13.04 4.71
N ASN A 298 -10.55 -12.95 5.77
CA ASN A 298 -10.19 -12.14 6.94
C ASN A 298 -8.94 -12.70 7.64
N ALA A 299 -8.86 -14.03 7.80
CA ALA A 299 -7.68 -14.68 8.36
C ALA A 299 -6.42 -14.41 7.49
N ALA A 300 -6.51 -14.60 6.17
CA ALA A 300 -5.40 -14.34 5.27
C ALA A 300 -4.96 -12.85 5.30
N LYS A 301 -5.92 -11.93 5.24
CA LYS A 301 -5.64 -10.49 5.32
C LYS A 301 -4.92 -10.12 6.62
N ASN A 302 -5.42 -10.61 7.75
CA ASN A 302 -4.81 -10.35 9.05
C ASN A 302 -3.41 -10.96 9.14
N GLN A 303 -3.22 -12.18 8.67
CA GLN A 303 -1.94 -12.86 8.64
C GLN A 303 -0.92 -12.12 7.75
N PHE A 304 -1.32 -11.71 6.55
CA PHE A 304 -0.43 -10.96 5.64
C PHE A 304 -0.08 -9.58 6.20
N ALA A 305 -1.04 -8.89 6.83
CA ALA A 305 -0.79 -7.63 7.50
C ALA A 305 0.21 -7.80 8.66
N LEU A 306 0.05 -8.86 9.45
CA LEU A 306 0.96 -9.18 10.56
C LEU A 306 2.39 -9.48 10.05
N ILE A 307 2.51 -10.30 9.01
CA ILE A 307 3.83 -10.61 8.38
C ILE A 307 4.51 -9.32 7.91
N ARG A 308 3.78 -8.41 7.25
CA ARG A 308 4.34 -7.11 6.82
C ARG A 308 4.76 -6.26 8.00
N TYR A 309 3.89 -6.15 9.00
CA TYR A 309 4.16 -5.40 10.23
C TYR A 309 5.42 -5.90 10.95
N GLU A 310 5.52 -7.22 11.17
CA GLU A 310 6.69 -7.82 11.81
C GLU A 310 7.98 -7.57 11.03
N SER A 311 7.90 -7.64 9.69
CA SER A 311 9.04 -7.31 8.83
C SER A 311 9.47 -5.85 8.97
N GLU A 312 8.52 -4.90 8.92
CA GLU A 312 8.81 -3.48 9.05
C GLU A 312 9.31 -3.12 10.46
N LYS A 313 8.74 -3.73 11.49
CA LYS A 313 9.21 -3.60 12.87
C LYS A 313 10.64 -4.11 13.00
N THR A 314 10.92 -5.31 12.47
CA THR A 314 12.27 -5.88 12.50
C THR A 314 13.28 -4.98 11.77
N LYS A 315 12.89 -4.38 10.64
CA LYS A 315 13.75 -3.42 9.94
C LYS A 315 14.00 -2.16 10.77
N ALA A 316 12.95 -1.62 11.39
CA ALA A 316 13.08 -0.44 12.24
C ALA A 316 13.98 -0.72 13.45
N ASP A 317 13.80 -1.88 14.08
CA ASP A 317 14.64 -2.31 15.22
C ASP A 317 16.08 -2.53 14.77
N ASN A 318 16.32 -3.17 13.63
CA ASN A 318 17.66 -3.36 13.05
C ASN A 318 18.31 -2.02 12.70
N LEU A 319 17.57 -1.09 12.10
CA LEU A 319 18.08 0.25 11.79
C LEU A 319 18.44 1.02 13.06
N LYS A 320 17.60 0.92 14.09
CA LYS A 320 17.87 1.50 15.40
C LYS A 320 19.15 0.90 16.01
N LEU A 321 19.26 -0.44 16.01
CA LEU A 321 20.45 -1.14 16.49
C LEU A 321 21.70 -0.77 15.68
N GLN A 322 21.60 -0.63 14.36
CA GLN A 322 22.71 -0.17 13.52
C GLN A 322 23.11 1.25 13.89
N LYS A 323 22.13 2.14 14.09
CA LYS A 323 22.40 3.52 14.52
C LYS A 323 23.09 3.55 15.89
N GLU A 324 22.54 2.82 16.87
CA GLU A 324 23.13 2.70 18.19
C GLU A 324 24.55 2.09 18.16
N ASN A 325 24.75 1.06 17.32
CA ASN A 325 26.09 0.48 17.13
C ASN A 325 27.06 1.46 16.46
N THR A 326 26.56 2.24 15.50
CA THR A 326 27.37 3.26 14.83
C THR A 326 27.73 4.37 15.81
N GLU A 327 26.77 4.84 16.59
CA GLU A 327 26.99 5.83 17.66
C GLU A 327 28.00 5.32 18.70
N LYS A 328 27.85 4.07 19.17
CA LYS A 328 28.82 3.44 20.08
C LYS A 328 30.21 3.30 19.46
N LYS A 329 30.30 2.93 18.17
CA LYS A 329 31.59 2.88 17.46
C LYS A 329 32.22 4.26 17.34
N TYR A 330 31.40 5.30 17.07
CA TYR A 330 31.86 6.68 17.07
C TYR A 330 32.31 7.14 18.47
N GLU A 331 31.56 6.76 19.52
CA GLU A 331 31.96 7.04 20.90
C GLU A 331 33.29 6.37 21.26
N VAL A 332 33.44 5.07 20.92
CA VAL A 332 34.69 4.34 21.16
C VAL A 332 35.82 4.93 20.36
N ALA A 333 35.64 5.14 19.04
CA ALA A 333 36.65 5.76 18.19
C ALA A 333 37.01 7.19 18.66
N THR A 334 36.03 7.95 19.14
CA THR A 334 36.26 9.29 19.70
C THR A 334 37.02 9.21 21.01
N ARG A 335 36.71 8.23 21.87
CA ARG A 335 37.47 7.97 23.09
C ARG A 335 38.91 7.55 22.80
N GLU A 336 39.10 6.60 21.88
CA GLU A 336 40.44 6.17 21.46
C GLU A 336 41.23 7.31 20.84
N PHE A 337 40.58 8.09 19.97
CA PHE A 337 41.18 9.28 19.38
C PHE A 337 41.51 10.34 20.42
N LEU A 338 40.62 10.57 21.41
CA LEU A 338 40.86 11.50 22.50
C LEU A 338 41.99 11.03 23.43
N LEU A 339 42.08 9.71 23.71
CA LEU A 339 43.18 9.13 24.49
C LEU A 339 44.51 9.27 23.73
N LEU A 340 44.50 9.01 22.41
CA LEU A 340 45.68 9.13 21.56
C LEU A 340 46.08 10.61 21.38
N ALA A 341 45.10 11.48 21.19
CA ALA A 341 45.31 12.93 21.13
C ALA A 341 45.76 13.49 22.47
N GLY A 342 45.19 12.96 23.58
CA GLY A 342 45.64 13.30 24.94
C GLY A 342 47.10 12.88 25.21
N PHE A 343 47.49 11.70 24.75
CA PHE A 343 48.86 11.21 24.87
C PHE A 343 49.85 12.03 24.02
N ILE A 344 49.44 12.35 22.76
CA ILE A 344 50.25 13.21 21.85
C ILE A 344 50.32 14.63 22.39
N THR A 345 49.21 15.18 22.90
CA THR A 345 49.21 16.51 23.52
C THR A 345 49.99 16.57 24.81
N PHE A 346 49.98 15.50 25.60
CA PHE A 346 50.81 15.39 26.81
C PHE A 346 52.30 15.36 26.45
N LEU A 347 52.69 14.60 25.43
CA LEU A 347 54.06 14.58 24.89
C LEU A 347 54.47 15.91 24.26
N SER A 348 53.56 16.54 23.50
CA SER A 348 53.81 17.84 22.89
C SER A 348 53.74 18.99 23.89
N ALA A 349 52.89 18.87 24.94
CA ALA A 349 52.86 19.85 26.04
C ALA A 349 54.12 19.79 26.91
N ALA A 350 54.73 18.60 27.07
CA ALA A 350 56.05 18.49 27.70
C ALA A 350 57.16 19.16 26.90
N ILE A 351 57.02 19.23 25.58
CA ILE A 351 57.99 19.82 24.65
C ILE A 351 57.69 21.32 24.39
N ILE A 352 56.40 21.67 24.31
CA ILE A 352 55.94 23.01 23.85
C ILE A 352 55.42 23.87 25.04
N GLY A 353 55.24 23.28 26.22
CA GLY A 353 54.61 23.94 27.39
C GLY A 353 55.24 25.24 27.85
N ALA A 354 56.52 25.47 27.57
CA ALA A 354 57.20 26.69 27.90
C ALA A 354 56.99 27.85 26.87
N PHE A 355 56.61 27.49 25.65
CA PHE A 355 56.60 28.52 24.57
C PHE A 355 55.18 29.08 24.25
N TRP A 356 54.10 28.35 24.55
CA TRP A 356 52.76 28.71 24.08
C TRP A 356 51.82 29.33 25.14
N TYR A 357 52.19 29.33 26.38
CA TYR A 357 51.33 29.81 27.48
C TYR A 357 50.95 31.30 27.35
N ARG A 358 51.82 32.10 26.77
CA ARG A 358 51.56 33.56 26.59
C ARG A 358 50.71 33.93 25.40
N LYS A 359 50.72 33.17 24.32
CA LYS A 359 50.04 33.53 23.06
C LYS A 359 48.60 33.00 22.95
N ARG A 360 48.26 32.01 23.79
CA ARG A 360 46.97 31.28 23.66
C ARG A 360 45.77 32.04 24.24
N LYS A 361 46.01 32.98 25.15
CA LYS A 361 44.90 33.64 25.90
C LYS A 361 44.10 34.62 25.02
N GLU A 362 44.66 35.18 23.94
CA GLU A 362 44.01 36.16 23.09
C GLU A 362 43.28 35.54 21.89
N ASN A 363 43.76 34.42 21.34
CA ASN A 363 43.14 33.84 20.12
C ASN A 363 41.89 33.02 20.41
N MET A 364 41.73 32.42 21.61
CA MET A 364 40.59 31.57 21.95
C MET A 364 39.25 32.32 22.07
N LYS A 365 39.30 33.62 22.38
CA LYS A 365 38.08 34.44 22.48
C LYS A 365 37.45 34.77 21.12
N ALA A 366 38.24 34.87 20.07
CA ALA A 366 37.78 35.24 18.74
C ALA A 366 37.14 34.06 17.95
N GLU A 367 37.64 32.82 18.14
CA GLU A 367 37.15 31.65 17.40
C GLU A 367 35.79 31.12 17.92
N ALA A 368 35.56 31.21 19.23
CA ALA A 368 34.29 30.79 19.83
C ALA A 368 33.11 31.65 19.35
N GLN A 369 33.36 32.92 19.09
CA GLN A 369 32.33 33.87 18.59
C GLN A 369 31.93 33.58 17.13
N LYS A 370 32.90 33.14 16.28
CA LYS A 370 32.64 32.80 14.88
C LYS A 370 31.86 31.52 14.68
N ALA A 371 32.16 30.47 15.47
CA ALA A 371 31.53 29.17 15.33
C ALA A 371 30.01 29.18 15.68
N ILE A 372 29.58 30.03 16.62
CA ILE A 372 28.19 30.22 16.98
C ILE A 372 27.35 30.85 15.87
N THR A 373 27.96 31.78 15.14
CA THR A 373 27.29 32.52 14.06
C THR A 373 27.11 31.66 12.80
N GLU A 374 28.09 30.83 12.46
CA GLU A 374 28.02 29.94 11.28
C GLU A 374 27.05 28.78 11.47
N SER A 375 26.91 28.21 12.69
CA SER A 375 25.96 27.17 12.98
C SER A 375 24.51 27.63 12.81
N ARG A 376 24.17 28.85 13.24
CA ARG A 376 22.83 29.43 13.08
C ARG A 376 22.45 29.70 11.63
N LEU A 377 23.40 30.10 10.79
CA LEU A 377 23.12 30.34 9.35
C LEU A 377 22.87 29.05 8.56
N LYS A 378 23.55 27.96 8.94
CA LYS A 378 23.41 26.67 8.23
C LYS A 378 22.07 26.02 8.46
N THR A 379 21.50 26.13 9.65
CA THR A 379 20.20 25.59 9.99
C THR A 379 19.06 26.35 9.30
N SER A 380 19.14 27.69 9.27
CA SER A 380 18.13 28.53 8.60
C SER A 380 18.07 28.29 7.09
N LYS A 381 19.22 28.06 6.44
CA LYS A 381 19.29 27.84 4.99
C LYS A 381 18.73 26.47 4.59
N LYS A 382 18.91 25.45 5.42
CA LYS A 382 18.40 24.09 5.18
C LYS A 382 16.88 24.01 5.24
N VAL A 383 16.27 24.81 6.13
CA VAL A 383 14.81 24.92 6.27
C VAL A 383 14.18 25.53 5.02
N HIS A 384 14.77 26.62 4.53
CA HIS A 384 14.28 27.32 3.34
C HIS A 384 14.39 26.45 2.06
N ASP A 385 15.50 25.74 1.89
CA ASP A 385 15.76 24.97 0.66
C ASP A 385 14.92 23.70 0.54
N VAL A 386 14.54 23.06 1.65
CA VAL A 386 13.72 21.83 1.61
C VAL A 386 12.25 22.14 1.35
N VAL A 387 11.72 23.19 2.00
CA VAL A 387 10.29 23.52 1.90
C VAL A 387 9.97 24.29 0.63
N ALA A 388 10.75 25.31 0.30
CA ALA A 388 10.51 26.15 -0.87
C ALA A 388 10.75 25.41 -2.20
N ASN A 389 11.83 24.63 -2.30
CA ASN A 389 12.12 23.85 -3.51
C ASN A 389 11.18 22.67 -3.69
N GLY A 390 10.70 22.07 -2.60
CA GLY A 390 9.70 21.01 -2.65
C GLY A 390 8.36 21.52 -3.18
N LEU A 391 7.88 22.66 -2.67
CA LEU A 391 6.66 23.33 -3.13
C LEU A 391 6.77 23.80 -4.58
N TYR A 392 7.93 24.36 -4.97
CA TYR A 392 8.17 24.80 -6.34
C TYR A 392 8.09 23.64 -7.35
N ARG A 393 8.63 22.47 -7.02
CA ARG A 393 8.54 21.27 -7.88
C ARG A 393 7.10 20.80 -8.04
N VAL A 394 6.32 20.78 -6.96
CA VAL A 394 4.90 20.44 -7.02
C VAL A 394 4.11 21.45 -7.86
N MET A 395 4.38 22.75 -7.72
CA MET A 395 3.76 23.79 -8.54
C MET A 395 4.11 23.66 -10.03
N THR A 396 5.37 23.40 -10.35
CA THR A 396 5.83 23.23 -11.74
C THR A 396 5.22 21.98 -12.40
N GLU A 397 5.00 20.94 -11.63
CA GLU A 397 4.36 19.71 -12.10
C GLU A 397 2.85 19.93 -12.37
N ILE A 398 2.19 20.72 -11.52
CA ILE A 398 0.79 21.14 -11.70
C ILE A 398 0.61 22.03 -12.94
N GLU A 399 1.58 22.89 -13.22
CA GLU A 399 1.50 23.83 -14.36
C GLU A 399 1.80 23.17 -15.71
N ASN A 400 2.59 22.10 -15.74
CA ASN A 400 3.13 21.56 -17.01
C ASN A 400 2.54 20.20 -17.42
N GLU A 401 1.78 19.50 -16.58
CA GLU A 401 1.19 18.21 -16.93
C GLU A 401 -0.32 18.33 -17.27
N LEU A 402 -0.65 17.99 -18.51
CA LEU A 402 -2.03 17.98 -19.04
C LEU A 402 -2.90 16.84 -18.47
N ASN A 403 -2.31 15.83 -17.80
CA ASN A 403 -3.01 14.72 -17.15
C ASN A 403 -2.42 14.47 -15.75
N LEU A 404 -2.86 15.27 -14.78
CA LEU A 404 -2.44 15.19 -13.38
C LEU A 404 -2.93 13.89 -12.72
N ASN A 405 -1.99 13.05 -12.30
CA ASN A 405 -2.31 11.94 -11.39
C ASN A 405 -2.47 12.49 -9.96
N LYS A 406 -3.73 12.64 -9.56
CA LYS A 406 -4.10 13.25 -8.28
C LYS A 406 -3.55 12.50 -7.05
N GLU A 407 -3.41 11.17 -7.11
CA GLU A 407 -2.86 10.36 -6.01
C GLU A 407 -1.36 10.56 -5.85
N LEU A 408 -0.62 10.56 -6.93
CA LEU A 408 0.83 10.81 -6.91
C LEU A 408 1.16 12.22 -6.41
N LEU A 409 0.28 13.18 -6.73
CA LEU A 409 0.42 14.57 -6.27
C LEU A 409 0.11 14.69 -4.78
N LEU A 410 -0.91 13.99 -4.30
CA LEU A 410 -1.27 13.93 -2.88
C LEU A 410 -0.16 13.28 -2.07
N ASP A 411 0.45 12.19 -2.53
CA ASP A 411 1.59 11.55 -1.88
C ASP A 411 2.81 12.48 -1.80
N LYS A 412 3.06 13.26 -2.85
CA LYS A 412 4.16 14.25 -2.85
C LYS A 412 3.90 15.40 -1.89
N ILE A 413 2.65 15.87 -1.83
CA ILE A 413 2.22 16.93 -0.90
C ILE A 413 2.26 16.41 0.54
N GLU A 414 1.81 15.18 0.79
CA GLU A 414 1.84 14.54 2.10
C GLU A 414 3.30 14.37 2.58
N ASN A 415 4.19 13.93 1.72
CA ASN A 415 5.63 13.81 2.01
C ASN A 415 6.29 15.18 2.29
N LEU A 416 5.85 16.25 1.59
CA LEU A 416 6.29 17.61 1.85
C LEU A 416 5.72 18.18 3.14
N TYR A 417 4.47 17.87 3.44
CA TYR A 417 3.81 18.22 4.69
C TYR A 417 4.48 17.53 5.88
N GLU A 418 4.79 16.23 5.79
CA GLU A 418 5.53 15.51 6.83
C GLU A 418 6.93 16.11 7.04
N LYS A 419 7.66 16.40 5.97
CA LYS A 419 8.97 17.06 6.05
C LYS A 419 8.88 18.49 6.62
N SER A 420 7.83 19.22 6.30
CA SER A 420 7.55 20.56 6.85
C SER A 420 7.21 20.50 8.34
N ARG A 421 6.47 19.48 8.75
CA ARG A 421 6.09 19.26 10.14
C ARG A 421 7.28 18.96 11.03
N ASP A 422 8.21 18.12 10.57
CA ASP A 422 9.44 17.78 11.30
C ASP A 422 10.36 18.99 11.50
N ILE A 423 10.26 20.00 10.63
CA ILE A 423 11.05 21.23 10.68
C ILE A 423 10.36 22.33 11.50
N SER A 424 9.04 22.27 11.66
CA SER A 424 8.19 23.37 12.18
C SER A 424 7.74 23.19 13.63
N TYR A 425 8.45 22.44 14.47
CA TYR A 425 8.09 22.21 15.87
C TYR A 425 8.19 23.45 16.78
N GLU A 426 8.10 24.63 16.21
CA GLU A 426 7.93 25.88 16.98
C GLU A 426 6.95 26.84 16.30
N LYS A 427 5.66 26.70 16.54
CA LYS A 427 4.69 27.76 16.85
C LYS A 427 3.22 27.35 16.63
N PRO A 428 2.29 27.87 17.45
CA PRO A 428 0.90 27.44 17.44
C PRO A 428 0.09 27.99 16.28
N VAL A 429 -0.96 27.22 15.95
CA VAL A 429 -2.00 27.45 14.95
C VAL A 429 -2.66 28.83 15.05
N SER A 430 -3.03 29.42 13.91
CA SER A 430 -3.76 30.69 13.75
C SER A 430 -5.03 30.77 14.62
N PRO A 431 -5.28 31.92 15.29
CA PRO A 431 -6.36 32.06 16.30
C PRO A 431 -7.79 32.22 15.74
N ASP A 432 -8.05 32.01 14.45
CA ASP A 432 -9.25 32.54 13.82
C ASP A 432 -10.42 31.56 13.59
N LYS A 433 -10.29 30.26 13.87
CA LYS A 433 -11.43 29.33 13.70
C LYS A 433 -11.77 28.60 14.99
N PRO A 434 -13.07 28.47 15.33
CA PRO A 434 -13.52 27.67 16.47
C PRO A 434 -13.09 26.20 16.31
N PHE A 435 -12.63 25.58 17.40
CA PHE A 435 -12.04 24.22 17.35
C PHE A 435 -13.03 23.14 16.90
N ASN A 436 -14.31 23.28 17.22
CA ASN A 436 -15.37 22.39 16.73
C ASN A 436 -15.49 22.41 15.20
N GLU A 437 -15.25 23.54 14.55
CA GLU A 437 -15.24 23.64 13.09
C GLU A 437 -14.00 22.95 12.49
N ILE A 438 -12.85 23.06 13.16
CA ILE A 438 -11.62 22.36 12.75
C ILE A 438 -11.84 20.85 12.80
N ILE A 439 -12.38 20.33 13.90
CA ILE A 439 -12.69 18.91 14.06
C ILE A 439 -13.75 18.44 13.05
N SER A 440 -14.79 19.23 12.83
CA SER A 440 -15.82 18.90 11.84
C SER A 440 -15.27 18.86 10.42
N ALA A 441 -14.41 19.80 10.05
CA ALA A 441 -13.76 19.85 8.75
C ALA A 441 -12.79 18.66 8.58
N LEU A 442 -12.00 18.37 9.61
CA LEU A 442 -11.10 17.22 9.63
C LEU A 442 -11.87 15.91 9.40
N LEU A 443 -12.90 15.65 10.18
CA LEU A 443 -13.70 14.45 10.07
C LEU A 443 -14.41 14.33 8.72
N SER A 444 -14.97 15.44 8.23
CA SER A 444 -15.64 15.49 6.93
C SER A 444 -14.71 15.18 5.75
N SER A 445 -13.43 15.48 5.88
CA SER A 445 -12.43 15.19 4.82
C SER A 445 -12.22 13.69 4.57
N PHE A 446 -12.60 12.84 5.51
CA PHE A 446 -12.51 11.38 5.41
C PHE A 446 -13.80 10.71 4.91
N ALA A 447 -14.90 11.47 4.77
CA ALA A 447 -16.13 10.95 4.19
C ALA A 447 -15.97 10.73 2.67
N THR A 448 -16.46 9.59 2.18
CA THR A 448 -16.42 9.20 0.77
C THR A 448 -17.79 8.70 0.34
N GLU A 449 -17.96 8.40 -0.94
CA GLU A 449 -19.21 7.78 -1.45
C GLU A 449 -19.56 6.48 -0.71
N ASN A 450 -18.54 5.76 -0.21
CA ASN A 450 -18.69 4.47 0.45
C ASN A 450 -18.55 4.52 1.98
N THR A 451 -18.14 5.66 2.54
CA THR A 451 -17.93 5.82 3.99
C THR A 451 -18.66 7.06 4.51
N LYS A 452 -19.65 6.83 5.35
CA LYS A 452 -20.42 7.88 6.04
C LYS A 452 -19.81 8.12 7.41
N ILE A 453 -19.60 9.41 7.74
CA ILE A 453 -19.10 9.84 9.05
C ILE A 453 -20.21 10.59 9.76
N LEU A 454 -20.55 10.12 10.94
CA LEU A 454 -21.54 10.72 11.83
C LEU A 454 -20.83 11.41 13.00
N ILE A 455 -21.12 12.67 13.20
CA ILE A 455 -20.54 13.48 14.28
C ILE A 455 -21.68 13.90 15.20
N ALA A 456 -21.54 13.64 16.48
CA ALA A 456 -22.52 14.03 17.49
C ALA A 456 -21.83 14.71 18.67
N GLY A 457 -22.44 15.76 19.20
CA GLY A 457 -21.97 16.45 20.41
C GLY A 457 -20.72 17.32 20.23
N ASN A 458 -20.31 17.64 19.00
CA ASN A 458 -19.16 18.51 18.72
C ASN A 458 -19.56 19.99 18.73
N ASP A 459 -20.10 20.45 19.81
CA ASP A 459 -20.55 21.83 19.96
C ASP A 459 -19.41 22.75 20.43
N ALA A 460 -19.49 24.05 20.08
CA ALA A 460 -18.44 25.02 20.44
C ALA A 460 -18.23 25.10 21.97
N GLU A 461 -19.31 24.97 22.73
CA GLU A 461 -19.30 25.02 24.19
C GLU A 461 -18.49 23.92 24.84
N LEU A 462 -18.45 22.72 24.21
CA LEU A 462 -17.66 21.57 24.67
C LEU A 462 -16.17 21.93 24.81
N TRP A 463 -15.65 22.75 23.93
CA TRP A 463 -14.23 23.04 23.79
C TRP A 463 -13.78 24.32 24.53
N LEU A 464 -14.69 25.09 25.13
CA LEU A 464 -14.36 26.38 25.76
C LEU A 464 -13.31 26.24 26.87
N LYS A 465 -13.37 25.16 27.65
CA LYS A 465 -12.45 24.90 28.78
C LYS A 465 -11.23 24.06 28.43
N VAL A 466 -11.11 23.57 27.20
CA VAL A 466 -9.98 22.75 26.76
C VAL A 466 -8.84 23.67 26.32
N ASN A 467 -7.64 23.48 26.89
CA ASN A 467 -6.47 24.29 26.57
C ASN A 467 -5.95 24.04 25.14
N GLU A 468 -5.16 24.96 24.60
CA GLU A 468 -4.65 24.89 23.22
C GLU A 468 -3.78 23.67 22.97
N GLN A 469 -2.96 23.26 23.92
CA GLN A 469 -2.11 22.08 23.79
C GLN A 469 -2.96 20.82 23.66
N SER A 470 -4.00 20.67 24.47
CA SER A 470 -4.91 19.52 24.39
C SER A 470 -5.69 19.50 23.09
N ARG A 471 -6.09 20.66 22.57
CA ARG A 471 -6.74 20.78 21.26
C ARG A 471 -5.81 20.36 20.14
N TYR A 472 -4.57 20.80 20.17
CA TYR A 472 -3.55 20.45 19.19
C TYR A 472 -3.29 18.93 19.17
N GLU A 473 -3.07 18.32 20.32
CA GLU A 473 -2.83 16.87 20.40
C GLU A 473 -4.06 16.08 19.97
N LEU A 474 -5.27 16.54 20.32
CA LEU A 474 -6.51 15.89 19.98
C LEU A 474 -6.78 15.90 18.47
N GLU A 475 -6.51 17.00 17.78
CA GLU A 475 -6.63 17.08 16.32
C GLU A 475 -5.79 15.99 15.66
N HIS A 476 -4.54 15.81 16.10
CA HIS A 476 -3.65 14.79 15.58
C HIS A 476 -4.11 13.36 15.94
N ILE A 477 -4.63 13.16 17.14
CA ILE A 477 -5.20 11.88 17.58
C ILE A 477 -6.38 11.49 16.69
N ILE A 478 -7.31 12.41 16.48
CA ILE A 478 -8.49 12.17 15.63
C ILE A 478 -8.05 11.91 14.19
N GLN A 479 -7.12 12.70 13.67
CA GLN A 479 -6.58 12.50 12.33
C GLN A 479 -5.97 11.09 12.16
N GLU A 480 -5.15 10.66 13.11
CA GLU A 480 -4.55 9.33 13.08
C GLU A 480 -5.59 8.21 13.14
N LEU A 481 -6.63 8.36 13.97
CA LEU A 481 -7.73 7.41 14.03
C LEU A 481 -8.46 7.30 12.68
N MET A 482 -8.69 8.42 12.02
CA MET A 482 -9.39 8.48 10.73
C MET A 482 -8.53 7.91 9.60
N VAL A 483 -7.22 8.15 9.61
CA VAL A 483 -6.27 7.54 8.67
C VAL A 483 -6.22 6.02 8.85
N ASN A 484 -6.19 5.56 10.10
CA ASN A 484 -6.20 4.12 10.40
C ASN A 484 -7.52 3.47 9.99
N MET A 485 -8.64 4.14 10.17
CA MET A 485 -9.94 3.71 9.66
C MET A 485 -9.90 3.54 8.15
N GLN A 486 -9.41 4.53 7.42
CA GLN A 486 -9.36 4.50 5.95
C GLN A 486 -8.46 3.39 5.42
N LYS A 487 -7.31 3.18 6.07
CA LYS A 487 -6.32 2.17 5.66
C LYS A 487 -6.73 0.73 6.00
N HIS A 488 -7.45 0.53 7.12
CA HIS A 488 -7.56 -0.80 7.71
C HIS A 488 -9.00 -1.26 7.99
N SER A 489 -9.95 -0.35 8.22
CA SER A 489 -11.27 -0.74 8.72
C SER A 489 -12.23 -1.24 7.63
N LYS A 490 -12.17 -0.72 6.39
CA LYS A 490 -13.21 -0.88 5.36
C LYS A 490 -14.63 -0.54 5.86
N ALA A 491 -14.73 0.34 6.83
CA ALA A 491 -16.02 0.75 7.38
C ALA A 491 -16.83 1.55 6.36
N SER A 492 -18.11 1.26 6.29
CA SER A 492 -19.08 2.08 5.55
C SER A 492 -19.75 3.13 6.43
N ASN A 493 -19.70 2.96 7.74
CA ASN A 493 -20.24 3.92 8.72
C ASN A 493 -19.26 4.08 9.87
N VAL A 494 -18.95 5.32 10.19
CA VAL A 494 -18.11 5.72 11.32
C VAL A 494 -18.87 6.75 12.12
N ALA A 495 -18.91 6.62 13.43
CA ALA A 495 -19.53 7.57 14.32
C ALA A 495 -18.54 8.06 15.37
N LEU A 496 -18.43 9.37 15.51
CA LEU A 496 -17.74 10.00 16.62
C LEU A 496 -18.73 10.79 17.45
N ARG A 497 -18.78 10.49 18.73
CA ARG A 497 -19.60 11.20 19.70
C ARG A 497 -18.70 11.83 20.76
N PHE A 498 -18.94 13.10 21.00
CA PHE A 498 -18.22 13.92 21.97
C PHE A 498 -19.16 14.27 23.10
N GLU A 499 -18.71 14.16 24.33
CA GLU A 499 -19.48 14.58 25.50
C GLU A 499 -18.58 15.00 26.66
N ASN A 500 -19.07 15.90 27.47
CA ASN A 500 -18.42 16.29 28.71
C ASN A 500 -19.16 15.68 29.89
N ILE A 501 -18.51 14.79 30.64
CA ILE A 501 -19.06 14.16 31.84
C ILE A 501 -18.10 14.43 32.98
N ASN A 502 -18.57 15.12 34.03
CA ASN A 502 -17.78 15.40 35.24
C ASN A 502 -16.40 16.04 34.96
N GLU A 503 -16.39 17.09 34.13
CA GLU A 503 -15.18 17.81 33.70
C GLU A 503 -14.14 16.92 32.95
N GLN A 504 -14.59 15.82 32.38
CA GLN A 504 -13.83 15.02 31.45
C GLN A 504 -14.50 15.03 30.06
N ILE A 505 -13.72 15.30 29.04
CA ILE A 505 -14.15 15.11 27.65
C ILE A 505 -14.02 13.61 27.34
N ASN A 506 -15.12 13.03 26.89
CA ASN A 506 -15.19 11.67 26.40
C ASN A 506 -15.49 11.69 24.91
N ILE A 507 -14.69 10.95 24.16
CA ILE A 507 -14.84 10.78 22.72
C ILE A 507 -15.03 9.30 22.46
N TYR A 508 -16.16 8.97 21.86
CA TYR A 508 -16.50 7.62 21.47
C TYR A 508 -16.40 7.50 19.96
N TYR A 509 -15.46 6.73 19.51
CA TYR A 509 -15.34 6.34 18.12
C TYR A 509 -15.94 4.95 17.94
N THR A 510 -16.72 4.78 16.88
CA THR A 510 -17.30 3.48 16.51
C THR A 510 -17.33 3.37 15.00
N ASP A 511 -16.86 2.26 14.47
CA ASP A 511 -17.00 1.90 13.06
C ASP A 511 -17.63 0.51 12.89
N ASN A 512 -18.15 0.24 11.69
CA ASN A 512 -18.74 -1.04 11.33
C ASN A 512 -17.83 -1.89 10.43
N GLY A 513 -16.55 -1.63 10.46
CA GLY A 513 -15.56 -2.28 9.61
C GLY A 513 -15.13 -3.68 10.08
N LEU A 514 -13.92 -4.03 9.77
CA LEU A 514 -13.36 -5.36 10.05
C LEU A 514 -13.01 -5.60 11.52
N GLY A 515 -12.97 -4.53 12.34
CA GLY A 515 -12.54 -4.61 13.73
C GLY A 515 -11.03 -4.78 13.89
N MET A 516 -10.61 -5.04 15.12
CA MET A 516 -9.22 -5.29 15.48
C MET A 516 -9.13 -6.67 16.14
N PRO A 517 -8.19 -7.56 15.73
CA PRO A 517 -7.97 -8.84 16.40
C PRO A 517 -7.56 -8.65 17.86
N GLU A 518 -7.99 -9.55 18.76
CA GLU A 518 -7.62 -9.48 20.18
C GLU A 518 -6.09 -9.49 20.42
N ASP A 519 -5.35 -10.13 19.52
CA ASP A 519 -3.87 -10.25 19.58
C ASP A 519 -3.13 -9.20 18.73
N ALA A 520 -3.81 -8.16 18.24
CA ALA A 520 -3.18 -7.14 17.40
C ALA A 520 -2.16 -6.32 18.19
N LEU A 521 -0.89 -6.53 17.89
CA LEU A 521 0.18 -5.67 18.37
C LEU A 521 -0.02 -4.25 17.82
N LEU A 522 -0.12 -3.28 18.70
CA LEU A 522 -0.33 -1.87 18.36
C LEU A 522 0.78 -1.39 17.42
N GLY A 523 0.43 -1.04 16.18
CA GLY A 523 1.33 -0.43 15.21
C GLY A 523 1.85 0.94 15.66
N ASN A 524 2.88 1.46 14.97
CA ASN A 524 3.51 2.74 15.32
C ASN A 524 2.51 3.90 15.43
N GLY A 525 1.47 3.95 14.59
CA GLY A 525 0.42 4.98 14.64
C GLY A 525 -0.38 4.95 15.94
N LEU A 526 -0.81 3.77 16.37
CA LEU A 526 -1.56 3.62 17.64
C LEU A 526 -0.67 3.87 18.87
N ARG A 527 0.61 3.54 18.79
CA ARG A 527 1.59 3.86 19.84
C ARG A 527 1.80 5.37 19.95
N ASN A 528 1.93 6.07 18.84
CA ASN A 528 2.03 7.53 18.82
C ASN A 528 0.75 8.19 19.34
N THR A 529 -0.40 7.65 19.01
CA THR A 529 -1.71 8.08 19.56
C THR A 529 -1.74 7.91 21.08
N GLY A 530 -1.25 6.79 21.59
CA GLY A 530 -1.14 6.54 23.04
C GLY A 530 -0.27 7.60 23.76
N ASN A 531 0.91 7.88 23.24
CA ASN A 531 1.82 8.88 23.80
C ASN A 531 1.19 10.30 23.80
N ARG A 532 0.45 10.66 22.73
CA ARG A 532 -0.25 11.95 22.66
C ARG A 532 -1.40 12.05 23.67
N ILE A 533 -2.10 10.96 23.88
CA ILE A 533 -3.17 10.89 24.89
C ILE A 533 -2.61 11.05 26.31
N GLU A 534 -1.48 10.44 26.59
CA GLU A 534 -0.77 10.63 27.87
C GLU A 534 -0.36 12.09 28.09
N GLN A 535 0.07 12.79 27.04
CA GLN A 535 0.45 14.21 27.15
C GLN A 535 -0.72 15.10 27.57
N ILE A 536 -1.94 14.75 27.18
CA ILE A 536 -3.15 15.46 27.60
C ILE A 536 -3.78 14.85 28.88
N LYS A 537 -3.05 13.98 29.57
CA LYS A 537 -3.51 13.27 30.77
C LYS A 537 -4.79 12.48 30.52
N GLY A 538 -4.93 11.98 29.33
CA GLY A 538 -6.10 11.21 28.88
C GLY A 538 -5.88 9.71 29.02
N ALA A 539 -6.93 8.97 28.72
CA ALA A 539 -6.93 7.53 28.59
C ALA A 539 -7.60 7.12 27.28
N ILE A 540 -7.13 6.06 26.67
CA ILE A 540 -7.75 5.42 25.51
C ILE A 540 -8.05 3.98 25.83
N THR A 541 -9.24 3.53 25.48
CA THR A 541 -9.65 2.13 25.62
C THR A 541 -10.21 1.63 24.31
N PHE A 542 -9.84 0.40 23.99
CA PHE A 542 -10.32 -0.30 22.80
C PHE A 542 -11.24 -1.45 23.24
N ASP A 543 -12.46 -1.48 22.73
CA ASP A 543 -13.36 -2.59 22.95
C ASP A 543 -13.15 -3.64 21.83
N THR A 544 -12.37 -4.66 22.15
CA THR A 544 -12.04 -5.76 21.23
C THR A 544 -13.08 -6.89 21.23
N LYS A 545 -14.12 -6.84 22.10
CA LYS A 545 -15.17 -7.86 22.21
C LYS A 545 -16.35 -7.61 21.27
N VAL A 546 -16.26 -6.62 20.39
CA VAL A 546 -17.33 -6.30 19.44
C VAL A 546 -17.34 -7.34 18.31
N GLN A 547 -18.49 -7.94 18.04
CA GLN A 547 -18.62 -8.96 16.98
C GLN A 547 -18.32 -8.43 15.57
N LYS A 548 -18.39 -7.11 15.34
CA LYS A 548 -18.08 -6.45 14.06
C LYS A 548 -17.77 -4.97 14.28
N GLY A 549 -16.68 -4.49 13.66
CA GLY A 549 -16.25 -3.11 13.76
C GLY A 549 -15.29 -2.83 14.93
N LEU A 550 -14.98 -1.58 15.15
CA LEU A 550 -14.07 -1.10 16.20
C LEU A 550 -14.77 -0.05 17.05
N LYS A 551 -14.61 -0.16 18.36
CA LYS A 551 -15.02 0.89 19.30
C LYS A 551 -13.82 1.37 20.10
N ILE A 552 -13.65 2.67 20.14
CA ILE A 552 -12.60 3.34 20.90
C ILE A 552 -13.24 4.39 21.79
N GLN A 553 -12.83 4.43 23.02
CA GLN A 553 -13.17 5.51 23.93
C GLN A 553 -11.89 6.24 24.34
N ILE A 554 -11.89 7.55 24.19
CA ILE A 554 -10.83 8.45 24.65
C ILE A 554 -11.45 9.35 25.70
N SER A 555 -10.75 9.52 26.82
CA SER A 555 -11.16 10.44 27.86
C SER A 555 -9.98 11.27 28.34
N PHE A 556 -10.17 12.55 28.59
CA PHE A 556 -9.16 13.45 29.14
C PHE A 556 -9.80 14.61 29.91
N PRO A 557 -9.11 15.19 30.89
CA PRO A 557 -9.64 16.29 31.69
C PRO A 557 -9.72 17.59 30.88
N VAL A 558 -10.67 18.45 31.19
CA VAL A 558 -10.88 19.75 30.48
C VAL A 558 -9.80 20.79 30.79
N SER A 559 -8.91 20.59 31.75
CA SER A 559 -7.84 21.55 32.12
C SER A 559 -6.55 20.85 32.52
#